data_d24de5f7e7e4688b53b6240303e516e9
#
_entry.id   d24de5f7e7e4688b53b6240303e516e9
#
_cell.length_a   1.000
_cell.length_b   1.000
_cell.length_c   1.000
_cell.angle_alpha   90.00
_cell.angle_beta   90.00
_cell.angle_gamma   90.00
#
_symmetry.space_group_name_H-M   'P 1'
#
loop_
_entity.id
_entity.type
_entity.pdbx_description
1 polymer ?
#
loop_
_entity_poly.entity_id
_entity_poly.type
_entity_poly.pdbx_seq_one_letter_code
_entity_poly.pdbx_strand_id
1 'polypeptide(L)'
;FSIVTNFKELAIYDCSPTPDVNDSAHHAIIRYLTYNQFVDNFDFLDSVLYRANVISNNIKFVAPKGNTLDERFAKMLGEVRKNLAKSIYANNHISNISTLSFYVQTIINRILFIRVCESRGLEKDGTLKKFTESDFWTEFKNSSYIDFYNHYDGPMFKRIQSMQGLTIPNDVFKDFVEKELYYPSPYRFDVIPLKTLSDIYDLFLGYQLIIKEDKITDELKSEFKKSNGAVTTPERLVKQVVESTLPETKMNNLSIGQILDLHIIDIACGSGVFLVGIYDYLSALIEKKIAKDQQLSKNYYTIIDGKVTL
;
A
#
# COMPACT_ATOMS: atom_id res chain seq x y z
N PHE A 1 -0.53 15.71 -10.10
CA PHE A 1 -1.10 16.25 -11.34
C PHE A 1 -0.59 15.48 -12.54
N SER A 2 -1.29 15.57 -13.66
CA SER A 2 -0.91 14.99 -14.94
C SER A 2 -0.82 16.08 -16.00
N ILE A 3 0.10 15.90 -16.96
CA ILE A 3 0.26 16.80 -18.10
C ILE A 3 0.06 15.99 -19.37
N VAL A 4 -0.84 16.48 -20.20
CA VAL A 4 -1.12 15.90 -21.53
C VAL A 4 -0.81 16.95 -22.58
N THR A 5 -0.01 16.60 -23.58
CA THR A 5 0.35 17.52 -24.67
C THR A 5 0.52 16.79 -26.01
N ASN A 6 0.17 17.47 -27.07
CA ASN A 6 0.45 17.10 -28.44
C ASN A 6 1.36 18.15 -29.12
N PHE A 7 2.06 18.98 -28.35
CA PHE A 7 2.89 20.12 -28.73
C PHE A 7 2.14 21.33 -29.33
N LYS A 8 0.90 21.18 -29.74
CA LYS A 8 0.04 22.30 -30.14
C LYS A 8 -0.83 22.78 -28.96
N GLU A 9 -1.09 21.88 -28.06
CA GLU A 9 -1.95 22.06 -26.89
C GLU A 9 -1.30 21.41 -25.69
N LEU A 10 -1.53 21.96 -24.51
CA LEU A 10 -1.07 21.44 -23.24
C LEU A 10 -2.19 21.58 -22.23
N ALA A 11 -2.55 20.49 -21.60
CA ALA A 11 -3.51 20.45 -20.51
C ALA A 11 -2.85 19.92 -19.24
N ILE A 12 -3.08 20.59 -18.13
CA ILE A 12 -2.63 20.19 -16.81
C ILE A 12 -3.86 19.83 -15.99
N TYR A 13 -3.89 18.62 -15.45
CA TYR A 13 -5.01 18.07 -14.69
C TYR A 13 -4.64 17.92 -13.22
N ASP A 14 -5.60 18.25 -12.35
CA ASP A 14 -5.57 17.83 -10.96
C ASP A 14 -5.94 16.34 -10.89
N CYS A 15 -5.03 15.51 -10.39
CA CYS A 15 -5.28 14.08 -10.21
C CYS A 15 -5.79 13.75 -8.79
N SER A 16 -6.14 14.75 -7.98
CA SER A 16 -6.70 14.55 -6.64
C SER A 16 -8.17 14.12 -6.66
N PRO A 17 -9.05 14.63 -7.56
CA PRO A 17 -10.42 14.17 -7.63
C PRO A 17 -10.51 12.70 -8.03
N THR A 18 -11.47 11.99 -7.44
CA THR A 18 -11.78 10.61 -7.87
C THR A 18 -12.41 10.68 -9.26
N PRO A 19 -11.87 9.96 -10.26
CA PRO A 19 -12.46 9.95 -11.60
C PRO A 19 -13.80 9.21 -11.59
N ASP A 20 -14.78 9.75 -12.33
CA ASP A 20 -16.06 9.11 -12.61
C ASP A 20 -16.14 8.76 -14.10
N VAL A 21 -16.90 7.70 -14.43
CA VAL A 21 -17.05 7.22 -15.83
C VAL A 21 -17.73 8.27 -16.72
N ASN A 22 -18.51 9.16 -16.11
CA ASN A 22 -19.24 10.23 -16.80
C ASN A 22 -18.48 11.55 -16.82
N ASP A 23 -17.26 11.61 -16.26
CA ASP A 23 -16.46 12.82 -16.26
C ASP A 23 -16.14 13.25 -17.69
N SER A 24 -16.32 14.53 -17.94
CA SER A 24 -15.90 15.12 -19.23
C SER A 24 -14.37 15.24 -19.27
N ALA A 25 -13.82 15.34 -20.49
CA ALA A 25 -12.38 15.60 -20.67
C ALA A 25 -11.88 16.92 -20.04
N HIS A 26 -12.81 17.81 -19.68
CA HIS A 26 -12.53 19.09 -19.00
C HIS A 26 -12.60 18.96 -17.47
N HIS A 27 -13.05 17.84 -16.95
CA HIS A 27 -13.09 17.60 -15.51
C HIS A 27 -11.68 17.69 -14.93
N ALA A 28 -11.52 18.39 -13.83
CA ALA A 28 -10.25 18.56 -13.14
C ALA A 28 -9.12 19.25 -13.93
N ILE A 29 -9.42 19.97 -15.04
CA ILE A 29 -8.40 20.79 -15.71
C ILE A 29 -8.01 21.96 -14.81
N ILE A 30 -6.70 22.06 -14.49
CA ILE A 30 -6.09 23.18 -13.79
C ILE A 30 -5.76 24.31 -14.79
N ARG A 31 -5.18 23.93 -15.92
CA ARG A 31 -4.73 24.87 -16.95
C ARG A 31 -4.80 24.20 -18.32
N TYR A 32 -5.28 24.95 -19.29
CA TYR A 32 -5.23 24.57 -20.69
C TYR A 32 -4.58 25.71 -21.48
N LEU A 33 -3.59 25.40 -22.29
CA LEU A 33 -2.85 26.35 -23.10
C LEU A 33 -2.74 25.82 -24.53
N THR A 34 -2.95 26.70 -25.49
CA THR A 34 -2.60 26.46 -26.89
C THR A 34 -1.19 26.96 -27.18
N TYR A 35 -0.57 26.45 -28.24
CA TYR A 35 0.79 26.82 -28.67
C TYR A 35 1.06 28.34 -28.70
N ASN A 36 0.10 29.12 -29.20
CA ASN A 36 0.23 30.60 -29.26
C ASN A 36 0.32 31.27 -27.89
N GLN A 37 -0.08 30.56 -26.82
CA GLN A 37 -0.10 31.05 -25.45
C GLN A 37 1.16 30.62 -24.65
N PHE A 38 2.01 29.76 -25.20
CA PHE A 38 3.16 29.25 -24.45
C PHE A 38 4.17 30.32 -24.08
N VAL A 39 4.44 31.26 -24.98
CA VAL A 39 5.41 32.34 -24.73
C VAL A 39 4.90 33.27 -23.64
N ASP A 40 3.64 33.67 -23.70
CA ASP A 40 3.02 34.57 -22.70
C ASP A 40 2.85 33.91 -21.32
N ASN A 41 2.88 32.58 -21.27
CA ASN A 41 2.78 31.81 -20.04
C ASN A 41 4.09 31.08 -19.69
N PHE A 42 5.22 31.55 -20.22
CA PHE A 42 6.50 30.86 -20.06
C PHE A 42 6.91 30.74 -18.58
N ASP A 43 6.79 31.79 -17.79
CA ASP A 43 7.10 31.77 -16.36
C ASP A 43 6.27 30.73 -15.59
N PHE A 44 4.99 30.59 -15.96
CA PHE A 44 4.14 29.56 -15.40
C PHE A 44 4.61 28.16 -15.83
N LEU A 45 4.89 27.96 -17.10
CA LEU A 45 5.38 26.68 -17.63
C LEU A 45 6.73 26.30 -17.01
N ASP A 46 7.65 27.25 -16.87
CA ASP A 46 8.93 27.03 -16.22
C ASP A 46 8.75 26.62 -14.75
N SER A 47 7.87 27.33 -14.03
CA SER A 47 7.59 27.00 -12.61
C SER A 47 7.07 25.57 -12.42
N VAL A 48 6.38 25.03 -13.40
CA VAL A 48 5.71 23.70 -13.36
C VAL A 48 6.56 22.60 -13.97
N LEU A 49 7.25 22.89 -15.10
CA LEU A 49 7.96 21.90 -15.90
C LEU A 49 9.46 21.85 -15.61
N TYR A 50 10.02 22.90 -14.99
CA TYR A 50 11.44 22.93 -14.71
C TYR A 50 11.85 21.77 -13.81
N ARG A 51 12.81 20.98 -14.28
CA ARG A 51 13.23 19.73 -13.63
C ARG A 51 13.54 19.87 -12.14
N ALA A 52 14.21 20.97 -11.75
CA ALA A 52 14.55 21.22 -10.35
C ALA A 52 13.31 21.43 -9.48
N ASN A 53 12.28 22.11 -9.99
CA ASN A 53 11.01 22.34 -9.28
C ASN A 53 10.24 21.02 -9.14
N VAL A 54 10.25 20.18 -10.18
CA VAL A 54 9.60 18.86 -10.15
C VAL A 54 10.28 17.94 -9.12
N ILE A 55 11.63 17.87 -9.16
CA ILE A 55 12.39 16.99 -8.25
C ILE A 55 12.31 17.47 -6.80
N SER A 56 12.33 18.78 -6.56
CA SER A 56 12.27 19.35 -5.21
C SER A 56 10.85 19.45 -4.64
N ASN A 57 9.84 19.04 -5.41
CA ASN A 57 8.42 19.18 -5.09
C ASN A 57 8.00 20.63 -4.76
N ASN A 58 8.69 21.60 -5.38
CA ASN A 58 8.43 23.04 -5.20
C ASN A 58 7.39 23.59 -6.18
N ILE A 59 6.60 22.73 -6.78
CA ILE A 59 5.57 23.13 -7.74
C ILE A 59 4.45 23.82 -7.00
N LYS A 60 4.28 25.11 -7.23
CA LYS A 60 3.23 25.92 -6.62
C LYS A 60 1.96 25.87 -7.48
N PHE A 61 1.25 24.76 -7.42
CA PHE A 61 -0.15 24.78 -7.77
C PHE A 61 -0.98 25.17 -6.56
N VAL A 62 -1.97 26.00 -6.80
CA VAL A 62 -3.12 26.06 -5.90
C VAL A 62 -3.97 24.84 -6.27
N ALA A 63 -3.58 23.68 -5.76
CA ALA A 63 -4.43 22.52 -5.83
C ALA A 63 -5.75 22.83 -5.11
N PRO A 64 -6.91 22.47 -5.66
CA PRO A 64 -8.14 22.50 -4.90
C PRO A 64 -7.87 21.73 -3.60
N LYS A 65 -8.36 22.25 -2.46
CA LYS A 65 -8.24 21.60 -1.16
C LYS A 65 -9.09 20.31 -1.15
N GLY A 66 -8.57 19.26 -1.75
CA GLY A 66 -9.11 17.91 -1.70
C GLY A 66 -8.21 17.04 -0.84
N ASN A 67 -8.78 16.02 -0.21
CA ASN A 67 -7.99 15.01 0.48
C ASN A 67 -7.08 14.31 -0.53
N THR A 68 -5.85 14.04 -0.15
CA THR A 68 -4.92 13.23 -0.95
C THR A 68 -5.51 11.82 -1.16
N LEU A 69 -5.02 11.10 -2.16
CA LEU A 69 -5.42 9.70 -2.39
C LEU A 69 -5.19 8.86 -1.13
N ASP A 70 -4.07 9.11 -0.43
CA ASP A 70 -3.69 8.43 0.81
C ASP A 70 -4.71 8.69 1.93
N GLU A 71 -5.12 9.95 2.13
CA GLU A 71 -6.13 10.30 3.12
C GLU A 71 -7.51 9.70 2.81
N ARG A 72 -7.88 9.64 1.53
CA ARG A 72 -9.12 9.00 1.09
C ARG A 72 -9.10 7.50 1.35
N PHE A 73 -7.99 6.85 1.00
CA PHE A 73 -7.82 5.41 1.24
C PHE A 73 -7.84 5.09 2.74
N ALA A 74 -7.14 5.87 3.56
CA ALA A 74 -7.16 5.72 5.01
C ALA A 74 -8.57 5.92 5.60
N LYS A 75 -9.32 6.91 5.10
CA LYS A 75 -10.71 7.15 5.48
C LYS A 75 -11.60 5.98 5.08
N MET A 76 -11.48 5.49 3.86
CA MET A 76 -12.21 4.31 3.37
C MET A 76 -11.94 3.10 4.26
N LEU A 77 -10.66 2.80 4.55
CA LEU A 77 -10.31 1.71 5.46
C LEU A 77 -10.88 1.91 6.86
N GLY A 78 -10.96 3.15 7.34
CA GLY A 78 -11.62 3.48 8.63
C GLY A 78 -13.11 3.13 8.61
N GLU A 79 -13.82 3.45 7.54
CA GLU A 79 -15.25 3.09 7.39
C GLU A 79 -15.43 1.57 7.27
N VAL A 80 -14.61 0.90 6.48
CA VAL A 80 -14.61 -0.57 6.37
C VAL A 80 -14.38 -1.22 7.74
N ARG A 81 -13.39 -0.72 8.50
CA ARG A 81 -13.09 -1.20 9.85
C ARG A 81 -14.29 -1.06 10.79
N LYS A 82 -14.96 0.10 10.78
CA LYS A 82 -16.16 0.34 11.60
C LYS A 82 -17.31 -0.59 11.21
N ASN A 83 -17.57 -0.73 9.91
CA ASN A 83 -18.67 -1.56 9.41
C ASN A 83 -18.43 -3.04 9.72
N LEU A 84 -17.22 -3.53 9.49
CA LEU A 84 -16.84 -4.90 9.82
C LEU A 84 -16.90 -5.14 11.35
N ALA A 85 -16.42 -4.20 12.15
CA ALA A 85 -16.49 -4.29 13.61
C ALA A 85 -17.93 -4.33 14.13
N LYS A 86 -18.81 -3.46 13.61
CA LYS A 86 -20.25 -3.46 13.94
C LYS A 86 -20.90 -4.79 13.61
N SER A 87 -20.62 -5.31 12.41
CA SER A 87 -21.17 -6.58 11.95
C SER A 87 -20.68 -7.76 12.80
N ILE A 88 -19.39 -7.82 13.09
CA ILE A 88 -18.85 -8.88 13.97
C ILE A 88 -19.42 -8.78 15.38
N TYR A 89 -19.50 -7.58 15.94
CA TYR A 89 -20.06 -7.35 17.29
C TYR A 89 -21.52 -7.75 17.39
N ALA A 90 -22.32 -7.41 16.39
CA ALA A 90 -23.76 -7.70 16.37
C ALA A 90 -24.08 -9.20 16.21
N ASN A 91 -23.24 -9.94 15.49
CA ASN A 91 -23.49 -11.35 15.17
C ASN A 91 -22.72 -12.34 16.05
N ASN A 92 -21.84 -11.84 16.94
CA ASN A 92 -21.00 -12.68 17.78
C ASN A 92 -20.91 -12.09 19.20
N HIS A 93 -20.86 -12.93 20.21
CA HIS A 93 -20.77 -12.52 21.61
C HIS A 93 -19.33 -12.10 21.98
N ILE A 94 -18.85 -10.98 21.43
CA ILE A 94 -17.51 -10.46 21.71
C ILE A 94 -17.62 -9.23 22.60
N SER A 95 -17.27 -9.38 23.86
CA SER A 95 -17.30 -8.28 24.85
C SER A 95 -15.98 -7.48 24.90
N ASN A 96 -14.88 -8.07 24.46
CA ASN A 96 -13.56 -7.44 24.54
C ASN A 96 -13.21 -6.68 23.26
N ILE A 97 -13.08 -5.36 23.36
CA ILE A 97 -12.77 -4.48 22.24
C ILE A 97 -11.40 -4.78 21.58
N SER A 98 -10.42 -5.23 22.37
CA SER A 98 -9.10 -5.58 21.83
C SER A 98 -9.18 -6.84 20.98
N THR A 99 -9.99 -7.82 21.38
CA THR A 99 -10.26 -9.02 20.60
C THR A 99 -10.98 -8.68 19.30
N LEU A 100 -12.01 -7.82 19.37
CA LEU A 100 -12.73 -7.34 18.19
C LEU A 100 -11.79 -6.60 17.22
N SER A 101 -10.98 -5.69 17.75
CA SER A 101 -10.00 -4.94 16.95
C SER A 101 -8.99 -5.87 16.28
N PHE A 102 -8.51 -6.88 16.98
CA PHE A 102 -7.60 -7.87 16.44
C PHE A 102 -8.23 -8.69 15.29
N TYR A 103 -9.49 -9.12 15.41
CA TYR A 103 -10.18 -9.84 14.34
C TYR A 103 -10.38 -8.98 13.11
N VAL A 104 -10.90 -7.78 13.31
CA VAL A 104 -11.12 -6.81 12.22
C VAL A 104 -9.83 -6.51 11.47
N GLN A 105 -8.77 -6.21 12.22
CA GLN A 105 -7.46 -5.90 11.65
C GLN A 105 -6.89 -7.09 10.86
N THR A 106 -6.98 -8.29 11.42
CA THR A 106 -6.51 -9.51 10.76
C THR A 106 -7.23 -9.74 9.43
N ILE A 107 -8.56 -9.57 9.40
CA ILE A 107 -9.37 -9.76 8.20
C ILE A 107 -8.98 -8.74 7.13
N ILE A 108 -8.93 -7.46 7.49
CA ILE A 108 -8.58 -6.37 6.53
C ILE A 108 -7.18 -6.58 5.98
N ASN A 109 -6.20 -6.90 6.82
CA ASN A 109 -4.83 -7.14 6.39
C ASN A 109 -4.72 -8.28 5.37
N ARG A 110 -5.40 -9.38 5.62
CA ARG A 110 -5.43 -10.53 4.72
C ARG A 110 -6.07 -10.19 3.37
N ILE A 111 -7.20 -9.47 3.39
CA ILE A 111 -7.88 -9.04 2.17
C ILE A 111 -6.98 -8.11 1.35
N LEU A 112 -6.39 -7.10 1.98
CA LEU A 112 -5.50 -6.17 1.30
C LEU A 112 -4.25 -6.86 0.74
N PHE A 113 -3.66 -7.80 1.49
CA PHE A 113 -2.53 -8.59 1.03
C PHE A 113 -2.87 -9.35 -0.25
N ILE A 114 -3.96 -10.10 -0.27
CA ILE A 114 -4.37 -10.85 -1.46
C ILE A 114 -4.71 -9.91 -2.62
N ARG A 115 -5.35 -8.77 -2.37
CA ARG A 115 -5.62 -7.78 -3.42
C ARG A 115 -4.34 -7.24 -4.05
N VAL A 116 -3.31 -6.97 -3.25
CA VAL A 116 -2.00 -6.56 -3.76
C VAL A 116 -1.35 -7.69 -4.58
N CYS A 117 -1.43 -8.94 -4.11
CA CYS A 117 -0.91 -10.10 -4.83
C CYS A 117 -1.61 -10.29 -6.18
N GLU A 118 -2.94 -10.19 -6.23
CA GLU A 118 -3.71 -10.22 -7.48
C GLU A 118 -3.25 -9.14 -8.47
N SER A 119 -3.16 -7.91 -7.99
CA SER A 119 -2.82 -6.77 -8.85
C SER A 119 -1.40 -6.83 -9.40
N ARG A 120 -0.53 -7.61 -8.78
CA ARG A 120 0.87 -7.84 -9.18
C ARG A 120 1.07 -9.17 -9.93
N GLY A 121 -0.01 -9.90 -10.20
CA GLY A 121 0.05 -11.17 -10.94
C GLY A 121 0.60 -12.34 -10.12
N LEU A 122 0.71 -12.21 -8.79
CA LEU A 122 1.09 -13.30 -7.88
C LEU A 122 -0.09 -14.21 -7.56
N GLU A 123 -1.30 -13.66 -7.61
CA GLU A 123 -2.56 -14.38 -7.49
C GLU A 123 -3.43 -14.13 -8.73
N LYS A 124 -4.40 -15.01 -8.96
CA LYS A 124 -5.34 -14.84 -10.06
C LYS A 124 -6.23 -13.63 -9.82
N ASP A 125 -6.32 -12.73 -10.79
CA ASP A 125 -7.17 -11.55 -10.68
C ASP A 125 -8.65 -11.95 -10.47
N GLY A 126 -9.31 -11.23 -9.55
CA GLY A 126 -10.70 -11.49 -9.18
C GLY A 126 -10.93 -12.63 -8.18
N THR A 127 -9.89 -13.19 -7.55
CA THR A 127 -10.02 -14.21 -6.50
C THR A 127 -10.90 -13.75 -5.35
N LEU A 128 -10.63 -12.55 -4.80
CA LEU A 128 -11.47 -11.99 -3.71
C LEU A 128 -12.90 -11.70 -4.19
N LYS A 129 -13.07 -11.18 -5.40
CA LYS A 129 -14.38 -10.89 -5.97
C LYS A 129 -15.23 -12.17 -6.13
N LYS A 130 -14.61 -13.28 -6.50
CA LYS A 130 -15.28 -14.56 -6.60
C LYS A 130 -15.89 -15.01 -5.27
N PHE A 131 -15.23 -14.75 -4.14
CA PHE A 131 -15.76 -15.10 -2.82
C PHE A 131 -17.05 -14.32 -2.47
N THR A 132 -17.25 -13.10 -3.03
CA THR A 132 -18.49 -12.34 -2.81
C THR A 132 -19.72 -12.93 -3.48
N GLU A 133 -19.55 -13.82 -4.46
CA GLU A 133 -20.64 -14.50 -5.17
C GLU A 133 -21.33 -15.58 -4.32
N SER A 134 -20.67 -16.03 -3.25
CA SER A 134 -21.21 -17.04 -2.31
C SER A 134 -21.21 -16.51 -0.87
N ASP A 135 -20.54 -17.19 0.05
CA ASP A 135 -20.29 -16.73 1.42
C ASP A 135 -18.81 -16.34 1.56
N PHE A 136 -18.54 -15.04 1.41
CA PHE A 136 -17.19 -14.50 1.43
C PHE A 136 -16.40 -14.98 2.64
N TRP A 137 -16.97 -14.88 3.85
CA TRP A 137 -16.22 -15.20 5.05
C TRP A 137 -15.83 -16.69 5.11
N THR A 138 -16.75 -17.56 4.76
CA THR A 138 -16.47 -19.00 4.75
C THR A 138 -15.44 -19.38 3.69
N GLU A 139 -15.60 -18.88 2.46
CA GLU A 139 -14.66 -19.15 1.36
C GLU A 139 -13.28 -18.57 1.64
N PHE A 140 -13.23 -17.30 2.02
CA PHE A 140 -11.98 -16.60 2.32
C PHE A 140 -11.24 -17.23 3.51
N LYS A 141 -11.97 -17.62 4.55
CA LYS A 141 -11.40 -18.31 5.72
C LYS A 141 -10.76 -19.63 5.32
N ASN A 142 -11.46 -20.44 4.53
CA ASN A 142 -10.97 -21.75 4.10
C ASN A 142 -9.74 -21.60 3.19
N SER A 143 -9.80 -20.75 2.17
CA SER A 143 -8.64 -20.47 1.29
C SER A 143 -7.47 -19.87 2.06
N SER A 144 -7.71 -19.01 3.05
CA SER A 144 -6.66 -18.44 3.89
C SER A 144 -5.88 -19.49 4.65
N TYR A 145 -6.55 -20.52 5.18
CA TYR A 145 -5.91 -21.53 6.03
C TYR A 145 -5.30 -22.70 5.27
N ILE A 146 -5.65 -22.90 4.02
CA ILE A 146 -5.17 -24.01 3.19
C ILE A 146 -4.26 -23.45 2.09
N ASP A 147 -4.83 -22.66 1.19
CA ASP A 147 -4.13 -22.24 -0.04
C ASP A 147 -3.10 -21.15 0.26
N PHE A 148 -3.53 -20.05 0.86
CA PHE A 148 -2.65 -18.89 1.10
C PHE A 148 -1.61 -19.16 2.20
N TYR A 149 -1.96 -19.95 3.22
CA TYR A 149 -0.98 -20.34 4.23
C TYR A 149 0.14 -21.19 3.63
N ASN A 150 -0.20 -22.18 2.82
CA ASN A 150 0.78 -23.05 2.19
C ASN A 150 1.61 -22.32 1.10
N HIS A 151 0.99 -21.37 0.41
CA HIS A 151 1.67 -20.64 -0.66
C HIS A 151 2.63 -19.56 -0.12
N TYR A 152 2.22 -18.83 0.90
CA TYR A 152 2.99 -17.69 1.44
C TYR A 152 3.80 -18.01 2.69
N ASP A 153 3.67 -19.23 3.23
CA ASP A 153 4.41 -19.77 4.40
C ASP A 153 4.61 -18.74 5.54
N GLY A 154 3.59 -17.97 5.84
CA GLY A 154 3.71 -16.85 6.75
C GLY A 154 2.69 -16.84 7.89
N PRO A 155 3.01 -16.18 9.02
CA PRO A 155 2.11 -16.06 10.16
C PRO A 155 0.82 -15.30 9.81
N MET A 156 0.78 -14.52 8.73
CA MET A 156 -0.38 -13.75 8.30
C MET A 156 -1.62 -14.63 8.08
N PHE A 157 -1.46 -15.79 7.44
CA PHE A 157 -2.56 -16.72 7.14
C PHE A 157 -2.66 -17.88 8.14
N LYS A 158 -1.87 -17.86 9.21
CA LYS A 158 -1.97 -18.86 10.27
C LYS A 158 -3.39 -18.94 10.81
N ARG A 159 -3.86 -20.18 11.01
CA ARG A 159 -5.18 -20.46 11.58
C ARG A 159 -5.31 -19.89 12.98
N ILE A 160 -6.33 -19.05 13.19
CA ILE A 160 -6.67 -18.47 14.50
C ILE A 160 -7.93 -19.17 15.00
N GLN A 161 -7.77 -20.01 16.02
CA GLN A 161 -8.85 -20.84 16.52
C GLN A 161 -10.07 -20.05 16.95
N SER A 162 -9.88 -18.93 17.61
CA SER A 162 -10.97 -18.06 18.09
C SER A 162 -11.76 -17.37 16.98
N MET A 163 -11.25 -17.32 15.75
CA MET A 163 -11.95 -16.76 14.60
C MET A 163 -12.77 -17.79 13.82
N GLN A 164 -12.66 -19.10 14.16
CA GLN A 164 -13.30 -20.16 13.39
C GLN A 164 -14.83 -20.08 13.40
N GLY A 165 -15.38 -19.75 14.56
CA GLY A 165 -16.82 -19.68 14.79
C GLY A 165 -17.47 -18.33 14.45
N LEU A 166 -16.72 -17.37 13.92
CA LEU A 166 -17.29 -16.07 13.60
C LEU A 166 -18.33 -16.17 12.48
N THR A 167 -19.46 -15.51 12.71
CA THR A 167 -20.51 -15.29 11.73
C THR A 167 -20.40 -13.85 11.24
N ILE A 168 -20.13 -13.65 9.95
CA ILE A 168 -19.99 -12.32 9.34
C ILE A 168 -20.82 -12.30 8.06
N PRO A 169 -21.89 -11.49 7.97
CA PRO A 169 -22.72 -11.38 6.79
C PRO A 169 -21.95 -10.96 5.54
N ASN A 170 -22.35 -11.48 4.39
CA ASN A 170 -21.65 -11.30 3.11
C ASN A 170 -21.70 -9.86 2.58
N ASP A 171 -22.75 -9.12 2.90
CA ASP A 171 -22.96 -7.73 2.45
C ASP A 171 -21.82 -6.79 2.90
N VAL A 172 -21.29 -7.03 4.10
CA VAL A 172 -20.15 -6.24 4.63
C VAL A 172 -18.91 -6.37 3.75
N PHE A 173 -18.66 -7.56 3.23
CA PHE A 173 -17.52 -7.81 2.35
C PHE A 173 -17.79 -7.38 0.91
N LYS A 174 -19.03 -7.58 0.46
CA LYS A 174 -19.41 -7.24 -0.92
C LYS A 174 -19.17 -5.78 -1.23
N ASP A 175 -19.63 -4.87 -0.37
CA ASP A 175 -19.38 -3.44 -0.54
C ASP A 175 -17.90 -3.10 -0.51
N PHE A 176 -17.16 -3.63 0.43
CA PHE A 176 -15.72 -3.40 0.53
C PHE A 176 -14.97 -3.93 -0.70
N VAL A 177 -15.18 -5.18 -1.04
CA VAL A 177 -14.43 -5.84 -2.13
C VAL A 177 -14.85 -5.24 -3.48
N GLU A 178 -16.13 -5.23 -3.84
CA GLU A 178 -16.56 -4.88 -5.18
C GLU A 178 -16.44 -3.39 -5.50
N LYS A 179 -16.70 -2.51 -4.51
CA LYS A 179 -16.72 -1.07 -4.74
C LYS A 179 -15.36 -0.40 -4.47
N GLU A 180 -14.61 -0.90 -3.48
CA GLU A 180 -13.40 -0.21 -3.03
C GLU A 180 -12.11 -0.86 -3.54
N LEU A 181 -12.12 -2.17 -3.85
CA LEU A 181 -10.90 -2.86 -4.23
C LEU A 181 -10.76 -3.15 -5.72
N TYR A 182 -11.87 -3.15 -6.49
CA TYR A 182 -11.85 -3.39 -7.93
C TYR A 182 -12.46 -2.21 -8.69
N TYR A 183 -12.23 -2.17 -9.99
CA TYR A 183 -12.84 -1.15 -10.85
C TYR A 183 -14.37 -1.08 -10.62
N PRO A 184 -14.94 0.11 -10.43
CA PRO A 184 -14.40 1.45 -10.71
C PRO A 184 -13.64 2.13 -9.54
N SER A 185 -13.14 1.40 -8.58
CA SER A 185 -12.32 1.97 -7.50
C SER A 185 -11.17 2.83 -8.05
N PRO A 186 -10.88 4.00 -7.44
CA PRO A 186 -9.77 4.85 -7.84
C PRO A 186 -8.39 4.27 -7.46
N TYR A 187 -8.36 3.20 -6.66
CA TYR A 187 -7.12 2.66 -6.11
C TYR A 187 -6.51 1.62 -7.06
N ARG A 188 -5.35 1.94 -7.61
CA ARG A 188 -4.59 1.10 -8.52
C ARG A 188 -3.47 0.38 -7.75
N PHE A 189 -3.79 -0.78 -7.18
CA PHE A 189 -2.86 -1.60 -6.37
C PHE A 189 -1.66 -2.13 -7.18
N ASP A 190 -1.76 -2.19 -8.49
CA ASP A 190 -0.70 -2.57 -9.41
C ASP A 190 0.41 -1.51 -9.53
N VAL A 191 0.08 -0.22 -9.37
CA VAL A 191 1.02 0.89 -9.53
C VAL A 191 1.31 1.64 -8.23
N ILE A 192 0.51 1.46 -7.18
CA ILE A 192 0.76 2.10 -5.88
C ILE A 192 2.09 1.56 -5.31
N PRO A 193 3.07 2.44 -4.99
CA PRO A 193 4.30 2.02 -4.35
C PRO A 193 4.04 1.34 -3.00
N LEU A 194 4.84 0.34 -2.64
CA LEU A 194 4.74 -0.33 -1.34
C LEU A 194 4.88 0.65 -0.18
N LYS A 195 5.72 1.67 -0.35
CA LYS A 195 5.87 2.74 0.64
C LYS A 195 4.56 3.48 0.87
N THR A 196 3.85 3.86 -0.20
CA THR A 196 2.54 4.53 -0.09
C THR A 196 1.52 3.65 0.63
N LEU A 197 1.49 2.34 0.35
CA LEU A 197 0.64 1.40 1.09
C LEU A 197 1.01 1.34 2.57
N SER A 198 2.30 1.40 2.88
CA SER A 198 2.82 1.47 4.25
C SER A 198 2.37 2.75 4.96
N ASP A 199 2.51 3.91 4.31
CA ASP A 199 2.11 5.21 4.84
C ASP A 199 0.59 5.28 5.12
N ILE A 200 -0.21 4.75 4.19
CA ILE A 200 -1.67 4.62 4.34
C ILE A 200 -2.02 3.70 5.52
N TYR A 201 -1.29 2.61 5.65
CA TYR A 201 -1.50 1.65 6.74
C TYR A 201 -1.17 2.27 8.11
N ASP A 202 -0.10 3.05 8.20
CA ASP A 202 0.25 3.78 9.43
C ASP A 202 -0.84 4.79 9.81
N LEU A 203 -1.38 5.54 8.85
CA LEU A 203 -2.54 6.42 9.08
C LEU A 203 -3.74 5.63 9.60
N PHE A 204 -4.04 4.48 9.01
CA PHE A 204 -5.11 3.60 9.43
C PHE A 204 -4.90 3.07 10.87
N LEU A 205 -3.67 2.67 11.23
CA LEU A 205 -3.32 2.22 12.57
C LEU A 205 -3.40 3.33 13.62
N GLY A 206 -3.37 4.59 13.22
CA GLY A 206 -3.53 5.75 14.10
C GLY A 206 -4.89 5.80 14.81
N TYR A 207 -5.88 5.09 14.29
CA TYR A 207 -7.21 5.02 14.87
C TYR A 207 -7.40 3.75 15.70
N GLN A 208 -8.29 3.82 16.69
CA GLN A 208 -8.71 2.68 17.50
C GLN A 208 -10.23 2.58 17.55
N LEU A 209 -10.73 1.35 17.60
CA LEU A 209 -12.14 1.10 17.86
C LEU A 209 -12.44 1.32 19.33
N ILE A 210 -13.57 1.94 19.61
CA ILE A 210 -14.10 2.14 20.95
C ILE A 210 -15.59 1.82 20.96
N ILE A 211 -16.09 1.38 22.12
CA ILE A 211 -17.52 1.21 22.36
C ILE A 211 -17.99 2.36 23.24
N LYS A 212 -18.92 3.16 22.74
CA LYS A 212 -19.63 4.22 23.49
C LYS A 212 -21.11 3.98 23.36
N GLU A 213 -21.83 3.88 24.47
CA GLU A 213 -23.29 3.69 24.49
C GLU A 213 -23.74 2.56 23.56
N ASP A 214 -23.11 1.39 23.66
CA ASP A 214 -23.32 0.21 22.83
C ASP A 214 -23.13 0.44 21.30
N LYS A 215 -22.49 1.56 20.92
CA LYS A 215 -22.13 1.86 19.54
C LYS A 215 -20.63 1.76 19.33
N ILE A 216 -20.25 1.06 18.26
CA ILE A 216 -18.85 1.01 17.83
C ILE A 216 -18.54 2.27 17.04
N THR A 217 -17.53 2.98 17.50
CA THR A 217 -16.99 4.18 16.84
C THR A 217 -15.48 4.08 16.72
N ASP A 218 -14.91 5.03 15.99
CA ASP A 218 -13.50 5.11 15.68
C ASP A 218 -12.94 6.38 16.29
N GLU A 219 -11.82 6.28 16.97
CA GLU A 219 -11.17 7.43 17.61
C GLU A 219 -9.68 7.44 17.29
N LEU A 220 -9.13 8.63 17.00
CA LEU A 220 -7.69 8.80 16.84
C LEU A 220 -7.00 8.55 18.18
N LYS A 221 -6.00 7.68 18.20
CA LYS A 221 -5.20 7.37 19.40
C LYS A 221 -4.55 8.63 19.97
N SER A 222 -4.39 8.67 21.27
CA SER A 222 -3.84 9.84 21.97
C SER A 222 -2.41 10.21 21.54
N GLU A 223 -1.62 9.19 21.19
CA GLU A 223 -0.26 9.36 20.69
C GLU A 223 -0.25 10.09 19.34
N PHE A 224 -1.17 9.73 18.45
CA PHE A 224 -1.32 10.37 17.15
C PHE A 224 -1.89 11.78 17.22
N LYS A 225 -2.77 12.05 18.20
CA LYS A 225 -3.27 13.41 18.47
C LYS A 225 -2.14 14.37 18.88
N LYS A 226 -1.15 13.88 19.65
CA LYS A 226 -0.02 14.67 20.13
C LYS A 226 1.07 14.89 19.09
N SER A 227 1.23 13.99 18.14
CA SER A 227 2.30 14.03 17.12
C SER A 227 1.91 14.71 15.82
N ASN A 228 0.72 15.33 15.72
CA ASN A 228 0.17 15.87 14.47
C ASN A 228 0.07 14.86 13.31
N GLY A 229 -0.09 13.58 13.62
CA GLY A 229 -0.20 12.49 12.67
C GLY A 229 0.98 11.51 12.74
N ALA A 230 0.83 10.35 12.09
CA ALA A 230 1.94 9.44 11.89
C ALA A 230 2.94 10.06 10.91
N VAL A 231 4.13 10.35 11.37
CA VAL A 231 5.22 10.75 10.49
C VAL A 231 5.92 9.48 10.05
N THR A 232 5.64 9.03 8.83
CA THR A 232 6.41 7.94 8.22
C THR A 232 7.86 8.35 8.07
N THR A 233 8.76 7.42 8.34
CA THR A 233 10.19 7.69 8.23
C THR A 233 10.55 7.97 6.77
N PRO A 234 11.13 9.14 6.45
CA PRO A 234 11.50 9.48 5.09
C PRO A 234 12.48 8.45 4.49
N GLU A 235 12.28 8.07 3.23
CA GLU A 235 13.11 7.08 2.52
C GLU A 235 14.61 7.39 2.59
N ARG A 236 14.96 8.67 2.50
CA ARG A 236 16.36 9.12 2.64
C ARG A 236 16.96 8.74 4.00
N LEU A 237 16.16 8.85 5.07
CA LEU A 237 16.61 8.47 6.41
C LEU A 237 16.73 6.95 6.54
N VAL A 238 15.75 6.20 6.00
CA VAL A 238 15.80 4.74 5.96
C VAL A 238 17.08 4.29 5.27
N LYS A 239 17.37 4.80 4.08
CA LYS A 239 18.57 4.50 3.32
C LYS A 239 19.85 4.80 4.12
N GLN A 240 19.93 5.98 4.73
CA GLN A 240 21.09 6.38 5.52
C GLN A 240 21.32 5.48 6.73
N VAL A 241 20.26 5.09 7.44
CA VAL A 241 20.35 4.17 8.59
C VAL A 241 20.78 2.78 8.13
N VAL A 242 20.20 2.26 7.06
CA VAL A 242 20.54 0.95 6.48
C VAL A 242 22.02 0.91 6.07
N GLU A 243 22.48 1.90 5.29
CA GLU A 243 23.88 1.98 4.83
C GLU A 243 24.85 2.17 5.98
N SER A 244 24.47 2.87 7.05
CA SER A 244 25.31 3.03 8.24
C SER A 244 25.39 1.75 9.07
N THR A 245 24.30 0.99 9.15
CA THR A 245 24.23 -0.27 9.91
C THR A 245 24.90 -1.41 9.16
N LEU A 246 24.71 -1.47 7.85
CA LEU A 246 25.24 -2.47 6.94
C LEU A 246 26.16 -1.82 5.90
N PRO A 247 27.31 -1.27 6.29
CA PRO A 247 28.18 -0.54 5.36
C PRO A 247 28.68 -1.45 4.24
N GLU A 248 28.65 -0.95 3.00
CA GLU A 248 28.97 -1.69 1.78
C GLU A 248 30.38 -2.33 1.87
N THR A 249 31.33 -1.67 2.53
CA THR A 249 32.67 -2.19 2.76
C THR A 249 32.69 -3.50 3.55
N LYS A 250 31.80 -3.67 4.53
CA LYS A 250 31.65 -4.92 5.27
C LYS A 250 30.89 -5.95 4.46
N MET A 251 29.78 -5.54 3.83
CA MET A 251 28.88 -6.43 3.09
C MET A 251 29.57 -7.03 1.84
N ASN A 252 30.43 -6.28 1.19
CA ASN A 252 31.19 -6.77 0.03
C ASN A 252 32.14 -7.93 0.38
N ASN A 253 32.60 -8.00 1.62
CA ASN A 253 33.53 -9.08 2.10
C ASN A 253 32.77 -10.37 2.47
N LEU A 254 31.45 -10.35 2.60
CA LEU A 254 30.64 -11.53 2.93
C LEU A 254 30.30 -12.32 1.65
N SER A 255 30.26 -13.64 1.76
CA SER A 255 29.67 -14.49 0.73
C SER A 255 28.14 -14.31 0.70
N ILE A 256 27.49 -14.75 -0.40
CA ILE A 256 26.01 -14.73 -0.50
C ILE A 256 25.38 -15.52 0.64
N GLY A 257 25.91 -16.72 0.97
CA GLY A 257 25.42 -17.52 2.09
C GLY A 257 25.51 -16.78 3.42
N GLN A 258 26.62 -16.10 3.70
CA GLN A 258 26.76 -15.29 4.91
C GLN A 258 25.81 -14.10 4.95
N ILE A 259 25.47 -13.51 3.80
CA ILE A 259 24.47 -12.43 3.73
C ILE A 259 23.07 -12.98 4.04
N LEU A 260 22.72 -14.16 3.50
CA LEU A 260 21.44 -14.81 3.73
C LEU A 260 21.26 -15.30 5.18
N ASP A 261 22.37 -15.60 5.86
CA ASP A 261 22.39 -16.01 7.28
C ASP A 261 22.34 -14.83 8.27
N LEU A 262 22.25 -13.59 7.79
CA LEU A 262 22.15 -12.42 8.68
C LEU A 262 20.81 -12.42 9.43
N HIS A 263 20.90 -12.30 10.75
CA HIS A 263 19.72 -12.13 11.60
C HIS A 263 19.54 -10.65 11.90
N ILE A 264 18.47 -10.07 11.38
CA ILE A 264 18.16 -8.64 11.48
C ILE A 264 16.84 -8.47 12.20
N ILE A 265 16.83 -7.64 13.24
CA ILE A 265 15.64 -7.40 14.06
C ILE A 265 15.41 -5.90 14.16
N ASP A 266 14.18 -5.49 13.89
CA ASP A 266 13.67 -4.16 14.21
C ASP A 266 12.60 -4.31 15.30
N ILE A 267 12.94 -3.93 16.53
CA ILE A 267 12.07 -4.07 17.72
C ILE A 267 10.94 -3.03 17.76
N ALA A 268 10.97 -2.03 16.90
CA ALA A 268 9.99 -0.96 16.80
C ALA A 268 9.53 -0.77 15.35
N CYS A 269 9.38 -1.86 14.61
CA CYS A 269 9.30 -1.89 13.14
C CYS A 269 8.17 -1.05 12.54
N GLY A 270 7.09 -0.73 13.27
CA GLY A 270 5.95 -0.02 12.71
C GLY A 270 5.40 -0.73 11.47
N SER A 271 5.34 -0.02 10.34
CA SER A 271 4.99 -0.59 9.03
C SER A 271 6.12 -1.39 8.36
N GLY A 272 7.28 -1.52 9.00
CA GLY A 272 8.40 -2.32 8.51
C GLY A 272 9.29 -1.61 7.48
N VAL A 273 9.25 -0.29 7.37
CA VAL A 273 10.01 0.47 6.34
C VAL A 273 11.51 0.22 6.38
N PHE A 274 12.10 0.03 7.57
CA PHE A 274 13.51 -0.32 7.71
C PHE A 274 13.79 -1.75 7.23
N LEU A 275 12.92 -2.70 7.56
CA LEU A 275 13.07 -4.10 7.13
C LEU A 275 12.95 -4.22 5.61
N VAL A 276 12.00 -3.51 5.00
CA VAL A 276 11.88 -3.43 3.53
C VAL A 276 13.12 -2.77 2.93
N GLY A 277 13.57 -1.65 3.47
CA GLY A 277 14.79 -0.98 2.99
C GLY A 277 16.06 -1.85 3.11
N ILE A 278 16.15 -2.66 4.15
CA ILE A 278 17.24 -3.65 4.31
C ILE A 278 17.13 -4.76 3.27
N TYR A 279 15.92 -5.28 3.06
CA TYR A 279 15.66 -6.30 2.03
C TYR A 279 16.07 -5.80 0.64
N ASP A 280 15.65 -4.61 0.26
CA ASP A 280 16.00 -4.02 -1.04
C ASP A 280 17.52 -3.81 -1.17
N TYR A 281 18.15 -3.31 -0.11
CA TYR A 281 19.60 -3.10 -0.09
C TYR A 281 20.38 -4.40 -0.25
N LEU A 282 20.03 -5.44 0.52
CA LEU A 282 20.70 -6.73 0.46
C LEU A 282 20.42 -7.47 -0.85
N SER A 283 19.21 -7.40 -1.37
CA SER A 283 18.83 -7.96 -2.67
C SER A 283 19.68 -7.36 -3.80
N ALA A 284 19.76 -6.03 -3.85
CA ALA A 284 20.60 -5.33 -4.84
C ALA A 284 22.10 -5.69 -4.70
N LEU A 285 22.56 -5.91 -3.48
CA LEU A 285 23.94 -6.34 -3.24
C LEU A 285 24.20 -7.77 -3.72
N ILE A 286 23.26 -8.68 -3.45
CA ILE A 286 23.33 -10.08 -3.91
C ILE A 286 23.32 -10.12 -5.43
N GLU A 287 22.40 -9.39 -6.07
CA GLU A 287 22.33 -9.26 -7.54
C GLU A 287 23.67 -8.79 -8.14
N LYS A 288 24.30 -7.76 -7.54
CA LYS A 288 25.62 -7.28 -7.97
C LYS A 288 26.71 -8.36 -7.83
N LYS A 289 26.68 -9.16 -6.77
CA LYS A 289 27.63 -10.26 -6.56
C LYS A 289 27.45 -11.36 -7.59
N ILE A 290 26.20 -11.74 -7.87
CA ILE A 290 25.87 -12.76 -8.88
C ILE A 290 26.28 -12.29 -10.28
N ALA A 291 26.00 -11.03 -10.63
CA ALA A 291 26.37 -10.46 -11.94
C ALA A 291 27.88 -10.46 -12.18
N LYS A 292 28.69 -10.41 -11.08
CA LYS A 292 30.16 -10.46 -11.16
C LYS A 292 30.72 -11.89 -11.24
N ASP A 293 29.97 -12.88 -10.81
CA ASP A 293 30.41 -14.28 -10.75
C ASP A 293 29.57 -15.15 -11.69
N GLN A 294 30.09 -15.38 -12.89
CA GLN A 294 29.41 -16.19 -13.91
C GLN A 294 29.20 -17.67 -13.52
N GLN A 295 29.94 -18.19 -12.54
CA GLN A 295 29.73 -19.56 -12.05
C GLN A 295 28.56 -19.64 -11.09
N LEU A 296 28.34 -18.61 -10.24
CA LEU A 296 27.19 -18.52 -9.35
C LEU A 296 25.87 -18.37 -10.14
N SER A 297 25.90 -17.66 -11.26
CA SER A 297 24.71 -17.43 -12.09
C SER A 297 24.11 -18.72 -12.67
N LYS A 298 24.92 -19.75 -12.90
CA LYS A 298 24.48 -21.04 -13.48
C LYS A 298 23.75 -21.95 -12.49
N ASN A 299 23.92 -21.76 -11.21
CA ASN A 299 23.41 -22.69 -10.19
C ASN A 299 22.12 -22.22 -9.52
N TYR A 300 21.79 -20.93 -9.56
CA TYR A 300 20.68 -20.37 -8.80
C TYR A 300 19.77 -19.44 -9.58
N TYR A 301 20.12 -18.99 -10.80
CA TYR A 301 19.37 -17.93 -11.50
C TYR A 301 19.40 -18.12 -13.00
N THR A 302 18.31 -17.74 -13.65
CA THR A 302 18.24 -17.56 -15.10
C THR A 302 18.39 -16.07 -15.40
N ILE A 303 19.32 -15.69 -16.29
CA ILE A 303 19.44 -14.32 -16.78
C ILE A 303 18.61 -14.21 -18.05
N ILE A 304 17.50 -13.46 -17.98
CA ILE A 304 16.66 -13.13 -19.12
C ILE A 304 16.81 -11.63 -19.37
N ASP A 305 17.24 -11.24 -20.58
CA ASP A 305 17.43 -9.86 -21.02
C ASP A 305 18.31 -9.01 -20.05
N GLY A 306 19.35 -9.60 -19.47
CA GLY A 306 20.25 -8.91 -18.55
C GLY A 306 19.70 -8.69 -17.14
N LYS A 307 18.52 -9.24 -16.84
CA LYS A 307 17.94 -9.25 -15.50
C LYS A 307 18.06 -10.63 -14.88
N VAL A 308 18.47 -10.64 -13.62
CA VAL A 308 18.51 -11.86 -12.81
C VAL A 308 17.06 -12.23 -12.45
N THR A 309 16.66 -13.45 -12.80
CA THR A 309 15.36 -14.01 -12.42
C THR A 309 15.59 -15.21 -11.51
N LEU A 310 15.01 -15.20 -10.31
CA LEU A 310 15.03 -16.28 -9.33
C LEU A 310 14.23 -17.48 -9.80
#